data_1de78c4c064149ebe0eacb76c2a70971
#
_entry.id   1de78c4c064149ebe0eacb76c2a70971
#
_cell.length_a   1.000
_cell.length_b   1.000
_cell.length_c   1.000
_cell.angle_alpha   90.00
_cell.angle_beta   90.00
_cell.angle_gamma   90.00
#
_symmetry.space_group_name_H-M   'P 1'
#
loop_
_entity.id
_entity.type
_entity.pdbx_description
1 polymer ?
#
loop_
_entity_poly.entity_id
_entity_poly.type
_entity_poly.pdbx_seq_one_letter_code
_entity_poly.pdbx_strand_id
1 'polypeptide(L)'
;MPVLEPKGETWSTFGRGMAKEFQVKKRRPVRRKHIAPLLKELEEGLSIDLAVDGAFLEMANYGPWQLVFVDKVAKTIEVNDEDGRRWAFLTLRGFLEHADAKRWVAVDHGAIPFLMNGADCMVAGVHGADEDIEVGDLVWIRDKE
;
A
#
# COMPACT_ATOMS: atom_id res chain seq x y z
N MET A 1 7.54 -4.33 -1.36
CA MET A 1 7.05 -4.79 -0.04
C MET A 1 5.59 -5.18 -0.15
N PRO A 2 5.23 -6.39 0.26
CA PRO A 2 3.81 -6.76 0.21
C PRO A 2 2.98 -5.94 1.19
N VAL A 3 1.74 -5.71 0.82
CA VAL A 3 0.73 -5.09 1.68
C VAL A 3 0.00 -6.22 2.39
N LEU A 4 -0.28 -6.08 3.67
CA LEU A 4 -0.94 -7.11 4.48
C LEU A 4 -2.26 -6.63 5.07
N GLU A 5 -3.14 -7.60 5.33
CA GLU A 5 -4.36 -7.38 6.09
C GLU A 5 -4.50 -8.43 7.19
N PRO A 6 -5.12 -8.12 8.34
CA PRO A 6 -5.27 -9.07 9.43
C PRO A 6 -6.35 -10.11 9.11
N LYS A 7 -6.10 -11.35 9.55
CA LYS A 7 -7.00 -12.49 9.35
C LYS A 7 -6.94 -13.42 10.57
N GLY A 8 -7.68 -13.06 11.63
CA GLY A 8 -7.57 -13.73 12.90
C GLY A 8 -6.20 -13.50 13.54
N GLU A 9 -5.45 -14.59 13.81
CA GLU A 9 -4.09 -14.50 14.36
C GLU A 9 -3.00 -14.36 13.29
N THR A 10 -3.38 -14.31 12.00
CA THR A 10 -2.46 -14.20 10.87
C THR A 10 -2.76 -12.98 10.03
N TRP A 11 -1.79 -12.60 9.23
CA TRP A 11 -1.91 -11.51 8.26
C TRP A 11 -1.70 -12.08 6.87
N SER A 12 -2.72 -11.97 6.01
CA SER A 12 -2.63 -12.43 4.63
C SER A 12 -1.84 -11.43 3.79
N THR A 13 -0.96 -11.95 2.94
CA THR A 13 -0.22 -11.13 1.99
C THR A 13 -1.15 -10.74 0.83
N PHE A 14 -1.43 -9.45 0.73
CA PHE A 14 -2.29 -8.92 -0.32
C PHE A 14 -1.61 -9.08 -1.68
N GLY A 15 -2.36 -9.58 -2.67
CA GLY A 15 -1.84 -9.78 -4.02
C GLY A 15 -1.01 -11.03 -4.23
N ARG A 16 -1.01 -11.98 -3.29
CA ARG A 16 -0.30 -13.25 -3.42
C ARG A 16 -0.72 -13.95 -4.71
N GLY A 17 0.25 -14.28 -5.57
CA GLY A 17 0.00 -14.97 -6.84
C GLY A 17 -0.70 -14.14 -7.89
N MET A 18 -1.14 -12.91 -7.57
CA MET A 18 -1.86 -12.03 -8.47
C MET A 18 -0.98 -10.94 -9.07
N ALA A 19 -0.10 -10.35 -8.28
CA ALA A 19 0.67 -9.17 -8.67
C ALA A 19 1.56 -9.40 -9.90
N LYS A 20 2.11 -10.61 -10.06
CA LYS A 20 2.97 -10.94 -11.20
C LYS A 20 2.23 -11.12 -12.52
N GLU A 21 0.89 -11.22 -12.49
CA GLU A 21 0.05 -11.28 -13.67
C GLU A 21 -0.42 -9.90 -14.11
N PHE A 22 -0.28 -8.89 -13.26
CA PHE A 22 -0.74 -7.56 -13.54
C PHE A 22 0.29 -6.77 -14.35
N GLN A 23 -0.22 -5.98 -15.28
CA GLN A 23 0.59 -5.09 -16.10
C GLN A 23 0.02 -3.69 -16.06
N VAL A 24 0.90 -2.71 -16.17
CA VAL A 24 0.49 -1.31 -16.28
C VAL A 24 -0.13 -1.09 -17.65
N LYS A 25 -1.39 -0.67 -17.67
CA LYS A 25 -2.14 -0.40 -18.90
C LYS A 25 -2.86 0.93 -18.82
N LYS A 26 -3.15 1.50 -19.98
CA LYS A 26 -3.93 2.74 -20.10
C LYS A 26 -3.36 3.90 -19.26
N ARG A 27 -2.04 4.01 -19.24
CA ARG A 27 -1.37 5.12 -18.59
C ARG A 27 -1.72 6.43 -19.31
N ARG A 28 -2.20 7.40 -18.54
CA ARG A 28 -2.74 8.65 -19.10
C ARG A 28 -2.53 9.80 -18.14
N PRO A 29 -2.31 11.04 -18.65
CA PRO A 29 -2.25 12.22 -17.80
C PRO A 29 -3.59 12.46 -17.12
N VAL A 30 -3.55 12.95 -15.88
CA VAL A 30 -4.75 13.35 -15.14
C VAL A 30 -4.48 14.68 -14.43
N ARG A 31 -5.56 15.36 -14.08
CA ARG A 31 -5.48 16.59 -13.30
C ARG A 31 -5.58 16.30 -11.82
N ARG A 32 -5.03 17.19 -11.01
CA ARG A 32 -5.05 17.06 -9.56
C ARG A 32 -6.46 16.81 -9.00
N LYS A 33 -7.48 17.43 -9.56
CA LYS A 33 -8.86 17.23 -9.10
C LYS A 33 -9.36 15.80 -9.22
N HIS A 34 -8.81 15.01 -10.14
CA HIS A 34 -9.19 13.60 -10.29
C HIS A 34 -8.66 12.73 -9.16
N ILE A 35 -7.54 13.11 -8.58
CA ILE A 35 -6.92 12.36 -7.49
C ILE A 35 -7.13 13.02 -6.13
N ALA A 36 -7.84 14.14 -6.07
CA ALA A 36 -8.11 14.82 -4.80
C ALA A 36 -8.75 13.93 -3.74
N PRO A 37 -9.77 13.09 -4.05
CA PRO A 37 -10.32 12.16 -3.07
C PRO A 37 -9.27 11.16 -2.56
N LEU A 38 -8.41 10.66 -3.42
CA LEU A 38 -7.34 9.73 -3.07
C LEU A 38 -6.31 10.41 -2.16
N LEU A 39 -5.93 11.64 -2.45
CA LEU A 39 -5.01 12.41 -1.61
C LEU A 39 -5.58 12.64 -0.22
N LYS A 40 -6.88 12.91 -0.13
CA LYS A 40 -7.57 13.08 1.13
C LYS A 40 -7.57 11.79 1.95
N GLU A 41 -7.82 10.65 1.33
CA GLU A 41 -7.78 9.36 2.02
C GLU A 41 -6.38 9.02 2.51
N LEU A 42 -5.34 9.35 1.76
CA LEU A 42 -3.95 9.16 2.19
C LEU A 42 -3.64 10.00 3.43
N GLU A 43 -4.10 11.24 3.46
CA GLU A 43 -3.92 12.11 4.62
C GLU A 43 -4.67 11.58 5.83
N GLU A 44 -5.91 11.19 5.67
CA GLU A 44 -6.75 10.68 6.77
C GLU A 44 -6.30 9.31 7.28
N GLY A 45 -5.93 8.41 6.38
CA GLY A 45 -5.58 7.03 6.74
C GLY A 45 -4.13 6.82 7.11
N LEU A 46 -3.20 7.40 6.37
CA LEU A 46 -1.77 7.20 6.55
C LEU A 46 -1.05 8.42 7.13
N SER A 47 -1.74 9.52 7.31
CA SER A 47 -1.17 10.82 7.73
C SER A 47 -0.06 11.29 6.79
N ILE A 48 -0.27 11.10 5.49
CA ILE A 48 0.68 11.46 4.44
C ILE A 48 0.14 12.62 3.63
N ASP A 49 0.97 13.65 3.48
CA ASP A 49 0.76 14.72 2.52
C ASP A 49 1.65 14.44 1.29
N LEU A 50 1.02 13.92 0.24
CA LEU A 50 1.71 13.68 -1.00
C LEU A 50 1.79 14.99 -1.79
N ALA A 51 2.93 15.63 -1.73
CA ALA A 51 3.16 16.90 -2.41
C ALA A 51 3.09 16.73 -3.94
N VAL A 52 1.99 17.17 -4.54
CA VAL A 52 1.75 17.02 -5.98
C VAL A 52 1.64 18.35 -6.69
N ASP A 53 1.76 19.48 -5.99
CA ASP A 53 1.65 20.80 -6.60
C ASP A 53 2.78 21.03 -7.62
N GLY A 54 2.38 21.37 -8.84
CA GLY A 54 3.31 21.54 -9.94
C GLY A 54 3.87 20.25 -10.53
N ALA A 55 3.48 19.08 -10.02
CA ALA A 55 3.95 17.81 -10.54
C ALA A 55 3.13 17.35 -11.75
N PHE A 56 3.76 16.54 -12.61
CA PHE A 56 3.06 15.87 -13.69
C PHE A 56 2.40 14.59 -13.16
N LEU A 57 1.07 14.54 -13.28
CA LEU A 57 0.28 13.43 -12.72
C LEU A 57 -0.26 12.54 -13.83
N GLU A 58 -0.15 11.23 -13.61
CA GLU A 58 -0.70 10.21 -14.50
C GLU A 58 -1.41 9.13 -13.68
N MET A 59 -2.39 8.50 -14.29
CA MET A 59 -3.02 7.29 -13.74
C MET A 59 -2.87 6.15 -14.73
N ALA A 60 -2.84 4.94 -14.22
CA ALA A 60 -2.81 3.74 -15.03
C ALA A 60 -3.59 2.61 -14.34
N ASN A 61 -4.08 1.69 -15.15
CA ASN A 61 -4.68 0.46 -14.64
C ASN A 61 -3.58 -0.56 -14.31
N TYR A 62 -3.75 -1.27 -13.20
CA TYR A 62 -2.86 -2.33 -12.77
C TYR A 62 -3.71 -3.51 -12.27
N GLY A 63 -4.11 -4.37 -13.19
CA GLY A 63 -5.14 -5.36 -12.91
C GLY A 63 -6.45 -4.66 -12.53
N PRO A 64 -7.10 -5.06 -11.43
CA PRO A 64 -8.32 -4.41 -10.96
C PRO A 64 -8.08 -3.09 -10.21
N TRP A 65 -6.82 -2.73 -10.01
CA TRP A 65 -6.42 -1.56 -9.24
C TRP A 65 -5.96 -0.42 -10.13
N GLN A 66 -5.71 0.73 -9.53
CA GLN A 66 -5.19 1.89 -10.24
C GLN A 66 -3.93 2.42 -9.56
N LEU A 67 -2.95 2.77 -10.38
CA LEU A 67 -1.72 3.44 -9.93
C LEU A 67 -1.80 4.93 -10.25
N VAL A 68 -1.21 5.75 -9.40
CA VAL A 68 -0.98 7.16 -9.67
C VAL A 68 0.51 7.42 -9.72
N PHE A 69 0.94 8.03 -10.80
CA PHE A 69 2.33 8.42 -11.04
C PHE A 69 2.47 9.91 -10.77
N VAL A 70 3.48 10.25 -10.00
CA VAL A 70 3.88 11.63 -9.74
C VAL A 70 5.27 11.82 -10.34
N ASP A 71 5.39 12.71 -11.33
CA ASP A 71 6.64 12.93 -12.07
C ASP A 71 7.28 11.62 -12.54
N LYS A 72 6.46 10.78 -13.21
CA LYS A 72 6.86 9.49 -13.80
C LYS A 72 7.11 8.36 -12.80
N VAL A 73 6.96 8.56 -11.52
CA VAL A 73 7.17 7.54 -10.48
C VAL A 73 5.82 7.12 -9.90
N ALA A 74 5.54 5.81 -9.89
CA ALA A 74 4.33 5.27 -9.27
C ALA A 74 4.45 5.40 -7.75
N LYS A 75 3.69 6.31 -7.14
CA LYS A 75 3.77 6.61 -5.72
C LYS A 75 2.60 6.14 -4.90
N THR A 76 1.42 6.06 -5.50
CA THR A 76 0.22 5.65 -4.78
C THR A 76 -0.61 4.69 -5.61
N ILE A 77 -1.41 3.91 -4.93
CA ILE A 77 -2.25 2.87 -5.52
C ILE A 77 -3.62 2.90 -4.86
N GLU A 78 -4.65 2.67 -5.66
CA GLU A 78 -6.00 2.44 -5.18
C GLU A 78 -6.30 0.97 -5.34
N VAL A 79 -6.57 0.29 -4.22
CA VAL A 79 -6.80 -1.16 -4.19
C VAL A 79 -8.18 -1.47 -3.64
N ASN A 80 -8.68 -2.64 -4.00
CA ASN A 80 -9.90 -3.21 -3.42
C ASN A 80 -9.50 -4.45 -2.62
N ASP A 81 -10.02 -4.56 -1.40
CA ASP A 81 -9.83 -5.75 -0.59
C ASP A 81 -10.85 -6.85 -0.95
N GLU A 82 -10.77 -7.97 -0.25
CA GLU A 82 -11.66 -9.12 -0.48
C GLU A 82 -13.14 -8.78 -0.24
N ASP A 83 -13.42 -7.81 0.63
CA ASP A 83 -14.77 -7.36 0.96
C ASP A 83 -15.27 -6.27 0.01
N GLY A 84 -14.47 -5.90 -0.99
CA GLY A 84 -14.82 -4.85 -1.94
C GLY A 84 -14.57 -3.43 -1.43
N ARG A 85 -13.99 -3.27 -0.24
CA ARG A 85 -13.62 -1.97 0.30
C ARG A 85 -12.46 -1.39 -0.50
N ARG A 86 -12.56 -0.11 -0.84
CA ARG A 86 -11.51 0.60 -1.58
C ARG A 86 -10.58 1.30 -0.60
N TRP A 87 -9.29 1.20 -0.90
CA TRP A 87 -8.25 1.79 -0.09
C TRP A 87 -7.32 2.62 -0.97
N ALA A 88 -7.03 3.84 -0.53
CA ALA A 88 -5.90 4.60 -1.06
C ALA A 88 -4.67 4.25 -0.24
N PHE A 89 -3.62 3.83 -0.90
CA PHE A 89 -2.40 3.37 -0.24
C PHE A 89 -1.18 3.83 -1.02
N LEU A 90 0.00 3.72 -0.42
CA LEU A 90 1.24 4.01 -1.11
C LEU A 90 1.80 2.73 -1.76
N THR A 91 2.51 2.91 -2.87
CA THR A 91 3.35 1.86 -3.43
C THR A 91 4.60 1.72 -2.57
N LEU A 92 5.43 0.70 -2.84
CA LEU A 92 6.72 0.57 -2.16
C LEU A 92 7.55 1.85 -2.29
N ARG A 93 7.58 2.45 -3.48
CA ARG A 93 8.32 3.72 -3.68
C ARG A 93 7.74 4.86 -2.87
N GLY A 94 6.43 4.92 -2.74
CA GLY A 94 5.77 5.91 -1.88
C GLY A 94 6.16 5.71 -0.42
N PHE A 95 6.18 4.49 0.07
CA PHE A 95 6.58 4.21 1.45
C PHE A 95 8.05 4.48 1.71
N LEU A 96 8.93 4.29 0.74
CA LEU A 96 10.34 4.62 0.88
C LEU A 96 10.55 6.12 1.08
N GLU A 97 9.70 6.95 0.52
CA GLU A 97 9.74 8.41 0.70
C GLU A 97 8.97 8.86 1.94
N HIS A 98 8.05 8.05 2.45
CA HIS A 98 7.17 8.36 3.58
C HIS A 98 7.20 7.24 4.61
N ALA A 99 8.38 6.98 5.16
CA ALA A 99 8.58 5.92 6.15
C ALA A 99 7.85 6.16 7.47
N ASP A 100 7.36 7.36 7.69
CA ASP A 100 6.56 7.77 8.84
C ASP A 100 5.05 7.53 8.65
N ALA A 101 4.63 6.98 7.51
CA ALA A 101 3.22 6.68 7.25
C ALA A 101 2.64 5.77 8.32
N LYS A 102 1.38 6.02 8.69
CA LYS A 102 0.65 5.19 9.64
C LYS A 102 0.31 3.81 9.06
N ARG A 103 -0.33 2.97 9.87
CA ARG A 103 -0.76 1.59 9.52
C ARG A 103 0.40 0.67 9.19
N TRP A 104 1.50 0.85 9.88
CA TRP A 104 2.68 0.00 9.74
C TRP A 104 2.62 -1.20 10.69
N VAL A 105 3.22 -2.30 10.25
CA VAL A 105 3.48 -3.49 11.07
C VAL A 105 4.95 -3.81 10.91
N ALA A 106 5.70 -3.77 12.01
CA ALA A 106 7.12 -4.13 12.01
C ALA A 106 7.26 -5.61 12.34
N VAL A 107 8.04 -6.31 11.54
CA VAL A 107 8.29 -7.73 11.71
C VAL A 107 9.74 -8.00 11.97
N ASP A 108 10.05 -9.17 12.55
CA ASP A 108 11.41 -9.63 12.71
C ASP A 108 12.09 -9.78 11.35
N HIS A 109 13.36 -9.42 11.29
CA HIS A 109 14.14 -9.50 10.03
C HIS A 109 14.06 -10.90 9.40
N GLY A 110 14.09 -11.94 10.21
CA GLY A 110 13.98 -13.32 9.74
C GLY A 110 12.65 -13.69 9.08
N ALA A 111 11.59 -12.89 9.30
CA ALA A 111 10.29 -13.13 8.66
C ALA A 111 10.23 -12.60 7.23
N ILE A 112 11.10 -11.65 6.86
CA ILE A 112 11.05 -10.96 5.56
C ILE A 112 11.15 -11.93 4.37
N PRO A 113 12.09 -12.89 4.32
CA PRO A 113 12.16 -13.81 3.17
C PRO A 113 10.88 -14.62 2.96
N PHE A 114 10.24 -15.04 4.05
CA PHE A 114 8.98 -15.80 3.96
C PHE A 114 7.84 -14.95 3.43
N LEU A 115 7.73 -13.69 3.87
CA LEU A 115 6.73 -12.76 3.39
C LEU A 115 6.95 -12.41 1.92
N MET A 116 8.20 -12.25 1.50
CA MET A 116 8.54 -11.99 0.09
C MET A 116 8.14 -13.16 -0.82
N ASN A 117 8.08 -14.37 -0.27
CA ASN A 117 7.60 -15.56 -0.99
C ASN A 117 6.10 -15.80 -0.86
N GLY A 118 5.36 -14.84 -0.29
CA GLY A 118 3.91 -14.90 -0.21
C GLY A 118 3.35 -15.60 1.02
N ALA A 119 4.16 -15.90 2.02
CA ALA A 119 3.69 -16.47 3.27
C ALA A 119 2.86 -15.46 4.07
N ASP A 120 1.89 -15.95 4.85
CA ASP A 120 1.14 -15.10 5.76
C ASP A 120 2.02 -14.65 6.93
N CYS A 121 1.78 -13.43 7.41
CA CYS A 121 2.47 -12.90 8.57
C CYS A 121 1.81 -13.43 9.84
N MET A 122 2.55 -14.22 10.62
CA MET A 122 2.07 -14.74 11.89
C MET A 122 2.27 -13.70 12.99
N VAL A 123 1.33 -13.67 13.95
CA VAL A 123 1.41 -12.75 15.10
C VAL A 123 2.75 -12.90 15.83
N ALA A 124 3.27 -14.12 15.96
CA ALA A 124 4.56 -14.35 16.61
C ALA A 124 5.73 -13.66 15.93
N GLY A 125 5.63 -13.37 14.63
CA GLY A 125 6.66 -12.64 13.88
C GLY A 125 6.52 -11.14 13.94
N VAL A 126 5.45 -10.62 14.53
CA VAL A 126 5.21 -9.19 14.64
C VAL A 126 5.98 -8.62 15.84
N HIS A 127 6.86 -7.67 15.58
CA HIS A 127 7.64 -7.00 16.62
C HIS A 127 6.89 -5.79 17.21
N GLY A 128 6.14 -5.08 16.39
CA GLY A 128 5.34 -3.94 16.80
C GLY A 128 4.40 -3.53 15.68
N ALA A 129 3.42 -2.71 16.03
CA ALA A 129 2.44 -2.22 15.08
C ALA A 129 1.91 -0.85 15.51
N ASP A 130 1.41 -0.11 14.53
CA ASP A 130 0.68 1.13 14.79
C ASP A 130 -0.55 0.83 15.67
N GLU A 131 -0.76 1.64 16.69
CA GLU A 131 -1.82 1.43 17.68
C GLU A 131 -3.23 1.62 17.11
N ASP A 132 -3.36 2.36 16.02
CA ASP A 132 -4.64 2.70 15.42
C ASP A 132 -5.16 1.65 14.44
N ILE A 133 -4.46 0.51 14.29
CA ILE A 133 -4.86 -0.56 13.38
C ILE A 133 -6.01 -1.37 13.97
N GLU A 134 -7.04 -1.58 13.15
CA GLU A 134 -8.20 -2.42 13.50
C GLU A 134 -8.26 -3.64 12.58
N VAL A 135 -9.00 -4.66 12.99
CA VAL A 135 -9.24 -5.86 12.18
C VAL A 135 -9.93 -5.45 10.87
N GLY A 136 -9.42 -5.94 9.75
CA GLY A 136 -9.91 -5.61 8.41
C GLY A 136 -9.16 -4.45 7.74
N ASP A 137 -8.28 -3.77 8.48
CA ASP A 137 -7.48 -2.68 7.92
C ASP A 137 -6.38 -3.20 7.00
N LEU A 138 -6.13 -2.46 5.95
CA LEU A 138 -4.97 -2.65 5.10
C LEU A 138 -3.76 -2.02 5.78
N VAL A 139 -2.66 -2.75 5.84
CA VAL A 139 -1.43 -2.29 6.50
C VAL A 139 -0.22 -2.52 5.60
N TRP A 140 0.86 -1.83 5.89
CA TRP A 140 2.14 -2.07 5.23
C TRP A 140 3.14 -2.66 6.21
N ILE A 141 4.00 -3.52 5.69
CA ILE A 141 4.99 -4.23 6.50
C ILE A 141 6.35 -3.62 6.32
N ARG A 142 7.05 -3.47 7.42
CA ARG A 142 8.45 -3.06 7.43
C ARG A 142 9.27 -3.98 8.33
N ASP A 143 10.57 -4.02 8.07
CA ASP A 143 11.53 -4.63 8.96
C ASP A 143 11.63 -3.77 10.23
N LYS A 144 11.75 -4.41 11.39
CA LYS A 144 11.93 -3.69 12.66
C LYS A 144 13.21 -2.85 12.69
N GLU A 145 14.19 -3.23 11.87
CA GLU A 145 15.46 -2.52 11.71
C GLU A 145 15.36 -1.48 10.59
#